data_d7d03abb3fa1c33c528daee27a731f11
#
_entry.id   d7d03abb3fa1c33c528daee27a731f11
#
_cell.length_a   1.000
_cell.length_b   1.000
_cell.length_c   1.000
_cell.angle_alpha   90.00
_cell.angle_beta   90.00
_cell.angle_gamma   90.00
#
_symmetry.space_group_name_H-M   'P 1'
#
loop_
_entity.id
_entity.type
_entity.pdbx_description
1 polymer ?
#
loop_
_entity_poly.entity_id
_entity_poly.type
_entity_poly.pdbx_seq_one_letter_code
_entity_poly.pdbx_strand_id
1 'polypeptide(L)'
;MRQWMWFLTTCGAPLALAAQASDSGAFVLTLGKDTIALERYVRSGDQLVDDMLLRNGASVTLRHYVATLNPDASISRVELDTRPTGASDPPLLHGVATFKPDEVFFETTRNGNRQVAHVAVSTGVLPFFNYSYAMYEVIGRRAHALGGNPVKVVVIPFAAATPEDLTVTFPKPDSMGVAFENDAPTRFKVDGAGRIWGVDGRQSTQKVIATRLASVDLAAAQATFANRPLGTLSPLDSLHVTIAGATIAIEYSRPAMRGRTIFGGAVVPWDHVWRTGANFATRLTTSDDLVMGGQTIPKGSYTVWTLPAPAGWKLILNRQTKAPCEAAACALPTRAWLWGTDYAADSDLARVDLKVEPLPRPVERFTIAVEPRGNGGVLQLEWETTRASIPFVKK
;
A
#
# COMPACT_ATOMS: atom_id res chain seq x y z
N MET A 1 27.63 32.87 79.56
CA MET A 1 27.96 32.53 78.14
C MET A 1 26.89 31.60 77.62
N ARG A 2 25.95 32.14 76.81
CA ARG A 2 24.86 31.35 76.20
C ARG A 2 25.23 31.09 74.72
N GLN A 3 25.47 29.86 74.34
CA GLN A 3 25.68 29.45 72.97
C GLN A 3 24.31 29.25 72.27
N TRP A 4 24.08 29.97 71.20
CA TRP A 4 22.94 29.80 70.33
C TRP A 4 23.32 28.78 69.21
N MET A 5 22.65 27.63 69.21
CA MET A 5 22.70 26.65 68.05
C MET A 5 21.64 27.06 67.04
N TRP A 6 22.11 27.32 65.81
CA TRP A 6 21.24 27.51 64.65
C TRP A 6 20.97 26.15 64.04
N PHE A 7 19.69 25.74 64.00
CA PHE A 7 19.26 24.60 63.17
C PHE A 7 18.94 25.10 61.76
N LEU A 8 19.72 24.66 60.79
CA LEU A 8 19.42 24.79 59.35
C LEU A 8 18.41 23.68 58.95
N THR A 9 17.16 24.04 58.82
CA THR A 9 16.14 23.21 58.20
C THR A 9 16.29 23.28 56.70
N THR A 10 16.85 22.23 56.08
CA THR A 10 16.83 22.06 54.62
C THR A 10 15.44 21.62 54.19
N CYS A 11 14.69 22.55 53.61
CA CYS A 11 13.42 22.28 52.96
C CYS A 11 13.72 21.57 51.63
N GLY A 12 13.68 20.23 51.61
CA GLY A 12 13.72 19.43 50.38
C GLY A 12 12.38 19.58 49.67
N ALA A 13 12.35 20.37 48.60
CA ALA A 13 11.21 20.38 47.70
C ALA A 13 11.10 18.98 47.03
N PRO A 14 9.92 18.35 47.00
CA PRO A 14 9.76 17.13 46.27
C PRO A 14 9.92 17.45 44.79
N LEU A 15 10.88 16.79 44.10
CA LEU A 15 10.95 16.71 42.66
C LEU A 15 9.66 16.03 42.20
N ALA A 16 8.69 16.82 41.75
CA ALA A 16 7.56 16.31 41.02
C ALA A 16 8.12 15.68 39.73
N LEU A 17 8.15 14.35 39.67
CA LEU A 17 8.31 13.67 38.40
C LEU A 17 7.14 14.15 37.51
N ALA A 18 7.43 15.03 36.56
CA ALA A 18 6.49 15.37 35.51
C ALA A 18 6.12 14.05 34.80
N ALA A 19 4.89 13.59 34.98
CA ALA A 19 4.37 12.46 34.23
C ALA A 19 4.52 12.82 32.76
N GLN A 20 5.37 12.09 32.04
CA GLN A 20 5.53 12.28 30.59
C GLN A 20 4.15 12.11 29.97
N ALA A 21 3.68 13.15 29.28
CA ALA A 21 2.39 13.12 28.61
C ALA A 21 2.40 11.98 27.60
N SER A 22 1.59 10.96 27.83
CA SER A 22 1.37 9.88 26.88
C SER A 22 0.33 10.33 25.86
N ASP A 23 0.60 10.07 24.57
CA ASP A 23 -0.33 10.28 23.48
C ASP A 23 -0.74 8.91 22.92
N SER A 24 -2.02 8.72 22.67
CA SER A 24 -2.54 7.45 22.18
C SER A 24 -3.58 7.63 21.11
N GLY A 25 -3.74 6.64 20.27
CA GLY A 25 -4.74 6.61 19.23
C GLY A 25 -5.19 5.21 18.87
N ALA A 26 -6.36 5.16 18.26
CA ALA A 26 -6.89 3.94 17.67
C ALA A 26 -7.56 4.28 16.35
N PHE A 27 -7.50 3.34 15.40
CA PHE A 27 -8.10 3.51 14.07
C PHE A 27 -8.83 2.25 13.63
N VAL A 28 -9.94 2.46 12.92
CA VAL A 28 -10.56 1.44 12.08
C VAL A 28 -10.27 1.75 10.62
N LEU A 29 -9.80 0.73 9.89
CA LEU A 29 -9.46 0.83 8.48
C LEU A 29 -10.49 0.03 7.67
N THR A 30 -11.07 0.68 6.68
CA THR A 30 -12.07 0.05 5.80
C THR A 30 -11.66 0.11 4.34
N LEU A 31 -11.95 -0.97 3.63
CA LEU A 31 -11.87 -1.06 2.17
C LEU A 31 -13.29 -1.37 1.64
N GLY A 32 -13.98 -0.35 1.18
CA GLY A 32 -15.42 -0.45 0.92
C GLY A 32 -16.18 -0.79 2.21
N LYS A 33 -16.98 -1.84 2.18
CA LYS A 33 -17.75 -2.32 3.35
C LYS A 33 -16.96 -3.15 4.35
N ASP A 34 -15.76 -3.55 4.03
CA ASP A 34 -14.98 -4.47 4.84
C ASP A 34 -14.00 -3.74 5.76
N THR A 35 -14.01 -4.06 7.05
CA THR A 35 -12.93 -3.69 7.97
C THR A 35 -11.71 -4.56 7.66
N ILE A 36 -10.62 -3.94 7.22
CA ILE A 36 -9.38 -4.63 6.85
C ILE A 36 -8.33 -4.64 7.95
N ALA A 37 -8.39 -3.62 8.84
CA ALA A 37 -7.49 -3.55 9.99
C ALA A 37 -8.08 -2.72 11.13
N LEU A 38 -7.56 -2.96 12.33
CA LEU A 38 -7.74 -2.14 13.53
C LEU A 38 -6.38 -1.87 14.12
N GLU A 39 -6.09 -0.61 14.41
CA GLU A 39 -4.83 -0.15 14.97
C GLU A 39 -5.05 0.47 16.35
N ARG A 40 -4.11 0.27 17.27
CA ARG A 40 -4.01 0.96 18.53
C ARG A 40 -2.54 1.26 18.80
N TYR A 41 -2.23 2.51 19.13
CA TYR A 41 -0.87 2.89 19.50
C TYR A 41 -0.83 3.71 20.78
N VAL A 42 0.33 3.69 21.41
CA VAL A 42 0.69 4.55 22.54
C VAL A 42 2.09 5.11 22.29
N ARG A 43 2.22 6.43 22.44
CA ARG A 43 3.51 7.11 22.45
C ARG A 43 3.77 7.67 23.83
N SER A 44 4.86 7.28 24.45
CA SER A 44 5.29 7.75 25.79
C SER A 44 6.80 7.95 25.80
N GLY A 45 7.25 9.15 26.10
CA GLY A 45 8.66 9.52 26.00
C GLY A 45 9.18 9.38 24.57
N ASP A 46 10.24 8.60 24.40
CA ASP A 46 10.87 8.27 23.13
C ASP A 46 10.32 6.98 22.50
N GLN A 47 9.34 6.31 23.12
CA GLN A 47 8.80 5.05 22.63
C GLN A 47 7.46 5.25 21.93
N LEU A 48 7.31 4.64 20.76
CA LEU A 48 6.05 4.42 20.08
C LEU A 48 5.77 2.92 20.03
N VAL A 49 4.70 2.50 20.68
CA VAL A 49 4.21 1.11 20.66
C VAL A 49 2.95 1.06 19.82
N ASP A 50 2.91 0.18 18.83
CA ASP A 50 1.78 0.00 17.92
C ASP A 50 1.35 -1.46 17.86
N ASP A 51 0.06 -1.69 17.99
CA ASP A 51 -0.59 -2.97 17.84
C ASP A 51 -1.61 -2.89 16.70
N MET A 52 -1.54 -3.78 15.72
CA MET A 52 -2.47 -3.80 14.60
C MET A 52 -3.00 -5.20 14.32
N LEU A 53 -4.32 -5.33 14.29
CA LEU A 53 -5.03 -6.51 13.79
C LEU A 53 -5.24 -6.36 12.28
N LEU A 54 -4.69 -7.27 11.48
CA LEU A 54 -4.75 -7.28 10.01
C LEU A 54 -5.58 -8.46 9.52
N ARG A 55 -6.50 -8.20 8.58
CA ARG A 55 -7.38 -9.21 7.96
C ARG A 55 -7.09 -9.46 6.47
N ASN A 56 -6.07 -8.83 5.92
CA ASN A 56 -5.75 -8.82 4.49
C ASN A 56 -4.82 -9.97 4.04
N GLY A 57 -4.92 -11.13 4.64
CA GLY A 57 -4.13 -12.32 4.33
C GLY A 57 -4.94 -13.60 4.43
N ALA A 58 -4.28 -14.74 4.28
CA ALA A 58 -4.86 -16.06 4.44
C ALA A 58 -5.31 -16.34 5.90
N SER A 59 -4.69 -15.65 6.85
CA SER A 59 -5.05 -15.64 8.27
C SER A 59 -5.19 -14.20 8.77
N VAL A 60 -5.90 -14.04 9.87
CA VAL A 60 -5.88 -12.78 10.62
C VAL A 60 -4.60 -12.74 11.43
N THR A 61 -3.87 -11.63 11.35
CA THR A 61 -2.57 -11.48 12.02
C THR A 61 -2.57 -10.29 12.96
N LEU A 62 -1.79 -10.40 14.03
CA LEU A 62 -1.39 -9.29 14.89
C LEU A 62 0.02 -8.85 14.48
N ARG A 63 0.16 -7.57 14.21
CA ARG A 63 1.45 -6.90 14.08
C ARG A 63 1.66 -6.05 15.31
N HIS A 64 2.77 -6.25 15.99
CA HIS A 64 3.23 -5.45 17.12
C HIS A 64 4.58 -4.85 16.76
N TYR A 65 4.77 -3.55 16.96
CA TYR A 65 6.10 -2.97 16.89
C TYR A 65 6.34 -1.95 18.00
N VAL A 66 7.62 -1.82 18.37
CA VAL A 66 8.12 -0.78 19.24
C VAL A 66 9.18 0.00 18.47
N ALA A 67 8.97 1.32 18.33
CA ALA A 67 9.93 2.22 17.70
C ALA A 67 10.51 3.20 18.73
N THR A 68 11.83 3.42 18.67
CA THR A 68 12.54 4.43 19.48
C THR A 68 12.73 5.70 18.64
N LEU A 69 12.12 6.78 19.08
CA LEU A 69 12.08 8.08 18.43
C LEU A 69 13.19 8.99 18.94
N ASN A 70 13.79 9.74 18.02
CA ASN A 70 14.67 10.86 18.35
C ASN A 70 13.86 12.17 18.46
N PRO A 71 14.42 13.24 19.08
CA PRO A 71 13.73 14.52 19.22
C PRO A 71 13.31 15.16 17.89
N ASP A 72 14.01 14.89 16.79
CA ASP A 72 13.72 15.39 15.44
C ASP A 72 12.72 14.50 14.66
N ALA A 73 12.03 13.62 15.37
CA ALA A 73 11.10 12.63 14.84
C ALA A 73 11.75 11.62 13.84
N SER A 74 13.07 11.50 13.81
CA SER A 74 13.72 10.33 13.22
C SER A 74 13.62 9.13 14.17
N ILE A 75 13.91 7.94 13.65
CA ILE A 75 13.84 6.69 14.40
C ILE A 75 15.22 6.08 14.48
N SER A 76 15.64 5.61 15.66
CA SER A 76 16.91 4.94 15.87
C SER A 76 16.79 3.41 15.84
N ARG A 77 15.65 2.86 16.26
CA ARG A 77 15.42 1.42 16.34
C ARG A 77 13.94 1.08 16.17
N VAL A 78 13.67 -0.03 15.52
CA VAL A 78 12.34 -0.68 15.52
C VAL A 78 12.51 -2.16 15.83
N GLU A 79 11.63 -2.68 16.66
CA GLU A 79 11.44 -4.11 16.87
C GLU A 79 10.02 -4.48 16.48
N LEU A 80 9.86 -5.52 15.66
CA LEU A 80 8.61 -5.91 15.03
C LEU A 80 8.34 -7.39 15.23
N ASP A 81 7.11 -7.71 15.64
CA ASP A 81 6.55 -9.06 15.62
C ASP A 81 5.28 -9.12 14.77
N THR A 82 5.12 -10.20 14.01
CA THR A 82 3.87 -10.53 13.33
C THR A 82 3.48 -11.97 13.65
N ARG A 83 2.24 -12.16 14.11
CA ARG A 83 1.70 -13.47 14.54
C ARG A 83 0.32 -13.70 13.95
N PRO A 84 -0.07 -14.93 13.60
CA PRO A 84 -1.48 -15.27 13.41
C PRO A 84 -2.25 -15.08 14.73
N THR A 85 -3.52 -14.72 14.65
CA THR A 85 -4.37 -14.67 15.83
C THR A 85 -4.55 -16.06 16.43
N GLY A 86 -4.39 -16.17 17.75
CA GLY A 86 -4.50 -17.46 18.48
C GLY A 86 -3.25 -18.34 18.41
N ALA A 87 -2.20 -17.93 17.71
CA ALA A 87 -0.92 -18.65 17.73
C ALA A 87 -0.06 -18.20 18.91
N SER A 88 0.59 -19.18 19.55
CA SER A 88 1.66 -18.96 20.50
C SER A 88 2.99 -18.69 19.78
N ASP A 89 4.04 -18.39 20.52
CA ASP A 89 5.38 -18.26 20.00
C ASP A 89 5.88 -19.53 19.27
N PRO A 90 6.76 -19.38 18.27
CA PRO A 90 7.41 -18.15 17.80
C PRO A 90 6.55 -17.36 16.79
N PRO A 91 6.79 -16.03 16.60
CA PRO A 91 6.12 -15.24 15.58
C PRO A 91 6.46 -15.74 14.16
N LEU A 92 5.57 -15.50 13.18
CA LEU A 92 5.85 -15.74 11.76
C LEU A 92 7.00 -14.88 11.25
N LEU A 93 7.07 -13.65 11.77
CA LEU A 93 8.13 -12.69 11.52
C LEU A 93 8.49 -12.03 12.85
N HIS A 94 9.73 -12.14 13.24
CA HIS A 94 10.38 -11.28 14.21
C HIS A 94 11.45 -10.47 13.48
N GLY A 95 11.58 -9.18 13.79
CA GLY A 95 12.58 -8.36 13.13
C GLY A 95 13.01 -7.17 13.97
N VAL A 96 14.28 -6.83 13.82
CA VAL A 96 14.89 -5.63 14.41
C VAL A 96 15.49 -4.82 13.28
N ALA A 97 15.19 -3.52 13.24
CA ALA A 97 15.85 -2.56 12.36
C ALA A 97 16.58 -1.52 13.21
N THR A 98 17.86 -1.30 12.94
CA THR A 98 18.68 -0.25 13.55
C THR A 98 19.02 0.78 12.49
N PHE A 99 18.68 2.03 12.74
CA PHE A 99 18.84 3.14 11.82
C PHE A 99 20.08 3.95 12.20
N LYS A 100 21.03 4.01 11.30
CA LYS A 100 22.24 4.83 11.37
C LYS A 100 22.18 5.96 10.33
N PRO A 101 23.07 6.94 10.35
CA PRO A 101 23.03 8.05 9.39
C PRO A 101 23.07 7.66 7.92
N ASP A 102 23.79 6.58 7.58
CA ASP A 102 24.09 6.14 6.21
C ASP A 102 23.66 4.70 5.92
N GLU A 103 23.09 4.01 6.91
CA GLU A 103 22.77 2.58 6.82
C GLU A 103 21.55 2.23 7.68
N VAL A 104 20.69 1.33 7.17
CA VAL A 104 19.76 0.57 8.00
C VAL A 104 20.22 -0.89 8.07
N PHE A 105 20.41 -1.36 9.29
CA PHE A 105 20.73 -2.75 9.58
C PHE A 105 19.44 -3.49 9.96
N PHE A 106 19.06 -4.50 9.16
CA PHE A 106 17.93 -5.37 9.44
C PHE A 106 18.41 -6.74 9.91
N GLU A 107 17.85 -7.20 11.00
CA GLU A 107 17.93 -8.59 11.45
C GLU A 107 16.51 -9.14 11.52
N THR A 108 16.20 -10.16 10.74
CA THR A 108 14.85 -10.72 10.64
C THR A 108 14.90 -12.24 10.79
N THR A 109 13.91 -12.79 11.48
CA THR A 109 13.65 -14.24 11.54
C THR A 109 12.25 -14.48 11.01
N ARG A 110 12.13 -15.17 9.87
CA ARG A 110 10.86 -15.52 9.24
C ARG A 110 10.72 -17.02 9.20
N ASN A 111 9.67 -17.57 9.85
CA ASN A 111 9.45 -19.02 9.94
C ASN A 111 10.73 -19.78 10.39
N GLY A 112 11.44 -19.25 11.38
CA GLY A 112 12.70 -19.82 11.90
C GLY A 112 13.96 -19.51 11.07
N ASN A 113 13.85 -18.95 9.87
CA ASN A 113 15.01 -18.60 9.04
C ASN A 113 15.47 -17.18 9.36
N ARG A 114 16.68 -17.05 9.90
CA ARG A 114 17.32 -15.75 10.19
C ARG A 114 17.97 -15.18 8.93
N GLN A 115 17.77 -13.91 8.70
CA GLN A 115 18.37 -13.11 7.63
C GLN A 115 18.91 -11.80 8.21
N VAL A 116 20.00 -11.33 7.63
CA VAL A 116 20.63 -10.05 7.96
C VAL A 116 20.81 -9.27 6.67
N ALA A 117 20.48 -8.00 6.68
CA ALA A 117 20.66 -7.11 5.54
C ALA A 117 21.20 -5.75 5.99
N HIS A 118 22.07 -5.19 5.18
CA HIS A 118 22.59 -3.83 5.29
C HIS A 118 22.10 -3.05 4.07
N VAL A 119 21.39 -1.96 4.31
CA VAL A 119 20.84 -1.11 3.25
C VAL A 119 21.40 0.29 3.39
N ALA A 120 22.13 0.74 2.38
CA ALA A 120 22.62 2.12 2.32
C ALA A 120 21.45 3.08 2.19
N VAL A 121 21.41 4.14 2.98
CA VAL A 121 20.33 5.12 3.03
C VAL A 121 20.87 6.51 3.28
N SER A 122 20.02 7.52 3.09
CA SER A 122 20.28 8.89 3.56
C SER A 122 19.91 9.04 5.04
N THR A 123 20.54 10.02 5.69
CA THR A 123 20.27 10.35 7.09
C THR A 123 18.79 10.66 7.33
N GLY A 124 18.23 10.03 8.36
CA GLY A 124 16.86 10.29 8.81
C GLY A 124 15.78 9.55 8.02
N VAL A 125 16.15 8.48 7.31
CA VAL A 125 15.18 7.53 6.74
C VAL A 125 14.29 6.97 7.84
N LEU A 126 12.98 6.82 7.55
CA LEU A 126 12.00 6.25 8.48
C LEU A 126 11.58 4.85 8.06
N PRO A 127 11.24 3.96 8.99
CA PRO A 127 10.57 2.71 8.65
C PRO A 127 9.19 3.00 8.06
N PHE A 128 8.74 2.14 7.16
CA PHE A 128 7.40 2.23 6.60
C PHE A 128 6.63 0.93 6.84
N PHE A 129 5.42 1.08 7.40
CA PHE A 129 4.48 -0.01 7.60
C PHE A 129 3.16 0.34 6.96
N ASN A 130 2.72 -0.47 5.98
CA ASN A 130 1.40 -0.30 5.39
C ASN A 130 0.32 -0.27 6.49
N TYR A 131 -0.57 0.73 6.35
CA TYR A 131 -1.73 0.95 7.23
C TYR A 131 -1.41 1.42 8.65
N SER A 132 -0.15 1.66 9.05
CA SER A 132 0.15 2.23 10.36
C SER A 132 -0.01 3.75 10.35
N TYR A 133 -1.07 4.25 10.93
CA TYR A 133 -1.32 5.69 11.06
C TYR A 133 -0.52 6.32 12.18
N ALA A 134 -0.13 5.54 13.18
CA ALA A 134 0.90 5.92 14.14
C ALA A 134 2.20 6.34 13.44
N MET A 135 2.64 5.56 12.43
CA MET A 135 3.84 5.87 11.64
C MET A 135 3.61 7.09 10.72
N TYR A 136 2.42 7.25 10.14
CA TYR A 136 2.11 8.46 9.37
C TYR A 136 2.11 9.73 10.23
N GLU A 137 1.76 9.66 11.52
CA GLU A 137 1.96 10.78 12.45
C GLU A 137 3.45 11.10 12.67
N VAL A 138 4.32 10.09 12.74
CA VAL A 138 5.78 10.28 12.81
C VAL A 138 6.29 10.90 11.51
N ILE A 139 5.86 10.41 10.34
CA ILE A 139 6.21 10.97 9.03
C ILE A 139 5.81 12.46 8.95
N GLY A 140 4.59 12.81 9.38
CA GLY A 140 4.13 14.20 9.41
C GLY A 140 4.99 15.09 10.30
N ARG A 141 5.36 14.63 11.49
CA ARG A 141 6.27 15.35 12.42
C ARG A 141 7.67 15.50 11.84
N ARG A 142 8.19 14.43 11.21
CA ARG A 142 9.48 14.49 10.53
C ARG A 142 9.46 15.51 9.40
N ALA A 143 8.39 15.53 8.60
CA ALA A 143 8.21 16.51 7.54
C ALA A 143 8.19 17.95 8.06
N HIS A 144 7.50 18.20 9.18
CA HIS A 144 7.53 19.51 9.84
C HIS A 144 8.94 19.88 10.34
N ALA A 145 9.67 18.94 10.92
CA ALA A 145 11.04 19.17 11.40
C ALA A 145 12.03 19.48 10.25
N LEU A 146 11.83 18.87 9.08
CA LEU A 146 12.63 19.13 7.89
C LEU A 146 12.31 20.50 7.26
N GLY A 147 11.07 20.99 7.43
CA GLY A 147 10.61 22.24 6.85
C GLY A 147 10.33 22.15 5.34
N GLY A 148 9.58 23.13 4.83
CA GLY A 148 9.15 23.18 3.43
C GLY A 148 7.73 22.63 3.20
N ASN A 149 7.21 22.89 1.98
CA ASN A 149 5.90 22.39 1.52
C ASN A 149 5.83 22.52 -0.01
N PRO A 150 5.93 21.44 -0.80
CA PRO A 150 6.10 20.04 -0.38
C PRO A 150 7.45 19.75 0.25
N VAL A 151 7.54 18.63 0.98
CA VAL A 151 8.79 18.13 1.55
C VAL A 151 8.96 16.64 1.26
N LYS A 152 10.16 16.21 0.93
CA LYS A 152 10.49 14.79 0.76
C LYS A 152 10.88 14.17 2.09
N VAL A 153 10.30 13.03 2.40
CA VAL A 153 10.65 12.15 3.51
C VAL A 153 11.02 10.80 2.94
N VAL A 154 12.25 10.37 3.18
CA VAL A 154 12.69 9.05 2.73
C VAL A 154 12.20 8.00 3.71
N VAL A 155 11.62 6.94 3.19
CA VAL A 155 11.14 5.80 4.00
C VAL A 155 11.72 4.50 3.45
N ILE A 156 11.79 3.48 4.33
CA ILE A 156 12.13 2.14 3.91
C ILE A 156 11.09 1.15 4.43
N PRO A 157 10.38 0.41 3.54
CA PRO A 157 9.50 -0.66 3.98
C PRO A 157 10.30 -1.69 4.78
N PHE A 158 9.75 -2.18 5.89
CA PHE A 158 10.48 -3.05 6.81
C PHE A 158 11.03 -4.30 6.10
N ALA A 159 12.33 -4.52 6.22
CA ALA A 159 13.10 -5.57 5.54
C ALA A 159 13.09 -5.45 3.99
N ALA A 160 12.81 -4.28 3.42
CA ALA A 160 13.03 -4.04 2.00
C ALA A 160 14.50 -3.72 1.69
N ALA A 161 14.89 -3.93 0.44
CA ALA A 161 16.25 -3.68 -0.02
C ALA A 161 16.50 -2.23 -0.47
N THR A 162 15.43 -1.47 -0.70
CA THR A 162 15.52 -0.11 -1.27
C THR A 162 14.64 0.86 -0.49
N PRO A 163 15.15 2.06 -0.16
CA PRO A 163 14.32 3.16 0.33
C PRO A 163 13.45 3.73 -0.79
N GLU A 164 12.41 4.44 -0.41
CA GLU A 164 11.44 5.08 -1.29
C GLU A 164 11.21 6.54 -0.84
N ASP A 165 10.93 7.42 -1.79
CA ASP A 165 10.62 8.82 -1.52
C ASP A 165 9.11 8.99 -1.28
N LEU A 166 8.76 9.62 -0.17
CA LEU A 166 7.41 10.15 0.08
C LEU A 166 7.41 11.66 -0.10
N THR A 167 6.47 12.17 -0.88
CA THR A 167 6.15 13.59 -0.91
C THR A 167 5.08 13.90 0.13
N VAL A 168 5.42 14.72 1.11
CA VAL A 168 4.49 15.21 2.15
C VAL A 168 4.12 16.66 1.83
N THR A 169 2.82 16.95 1.87
CA THR A 169 2.27 18.28 1.63
C THR A 169 1.37 18.70 2.78
N PHE A 170 1.31 19.99 3.04
CA PHE A 170 0.40 20.62 4.02
C PHE A 170 -0.46 21.67 3.32
N PRO A 171 -1.53 21.25 2.61
CA PRO A 171 -2.37 22.17 1.84
C PRO A 171 -3.10 23.21 2.71
N LYS A 172 -3.41 22.84 3.95
CA LYS A 172 -4.04 23.65 4.99
C LYS A 172 -3.48 23.28 6.36
N PRO A 173 -3.64 24.14 7.39
CA PRO A 173 -3.17 23.85 8.76
C PRO A 173 -3.74 22.56 9.38
N ASP A 174 -4.93 22.13 8.94
CA ASP A 174 -5.65 20.95 9.40
C ASP A 174 -5.57 19.77 8.43
N SER A 175 -4.66 19.82 7.45
CA SER A 175 -4.58 18.78 6.43
C SER A 175 -3.14 18.45 6.03
N MET A 176 -2.92 17.17 5.78
CA MET A 176 -1.66 16.62 5.26
C MET A 176 -1.97 15.70 4.08
N GLY A 177 -1.14 15.76 3.05
CA GLY A 177 -1.15 14.81 1.93
C GLY A 177 0.16 14.02 1.93
N VAL A 178 0.11 12.73 1.68
CA VAL A 178 1.31 11.88 1.53
C VAL A 178 1.16 11.01 0.30
N ALA A 179 2.14 11.08 -0.59
CA ALA A 179 2.17 10.30 -1.83
C ALA A 179 3.53 9.64 -2.04
N PHE A 180 3.53 8.42 -2.52
CA PHE A 180 4.68 7.85 -3.22
C PHE A 180 4.79 8.49 -4.61
N GLU A 181 5.95 8.36 -5.24
CA GLU A 181 6.15 8.83 -6.61
C GLU A 181 5.07 8.22 -7.54
N ASN A 182 4.51 9.05 -8.43
CA ASN A 182 3.47 8.69 -9.39
C ASN A 182 2.14 8.19 -8.80
N ASP A 183 1.91 8.31 -7.48
CA ASP A 183 0.64 7.97 -6.86
C ASP A 183 -0.17 9.22 -6.48
N ALA A 184 -1.48 9.08 -6.44
CA ALA A 184 -2.35 10.11 -5.88
C ALA A 184 -2.18 10.16 -4.35
N PRO A 185 -2.16 11.36 -3.73
CA PRO A 185 -1.92 11.47 -2.31
C PRO A 185 -3.03 10.85 -1.47
N THR A 186 -2.63 10.10 -0.44
CA THR A 186 -3.49 9.82 0.71
C THR A 186 -3.66 11.12 1.49
N ARG A 187 -4.91 11.51 1.76
CA ARG A 187 -5.26 12.75 2.45
C ARG A 187 -5.57 12.49 3.91
N PHE A 188 -5.01 13.30 4.77
CA PHE A 188 -5.15 13.20 6.21
C PHE A 188 -5.80 14.48 6.77
N LYS A 189 -6.75 14.33 7.67
CA LYS A 189 -7.16 15.41 8.59
C LYS A 189 -6.28 15.33 9.82
N VAL A 190 -5.62 16.44 10.15
CA VAL A 190 -4.71 16.53 11.29
C VAL A 190 -5.11 17.68 12.22
N ASP A 191 -4.73 17.61 13.49
CA ASP A 191 -4.85 18.74 14.42
C ASP A 191 -3.53 19.52 14.54
N GLY A 192 -3.56 20.59 15.33
CA GLY A 192 -2.37 21.43 15.56
C GLY A 192 -1.19 20.73 16.25
N ALA A 193 -1.39 19.53 16.82
CA ALA A 193 -0.34 18.67 17.36
C ALA A 193 0.14 17.61 16.36
N GLY A 194 -0.38 17.62 15.13
CA GLY A 194 -0.07 16.66 14.09
C GLY A 194 -0.72 15.28 14.29
N ARG A 195 -1.75 15.18 15.14
CA ARG A 195 -2.50 13.92 15.32
C ARG A 195 -3.50 13.75 14.19
N ILE A 196 -3.57 12.54 13.64
CA ILE A 196 -4.48 12.19 12.55
C ILE A 196 -5.88 11.92 13.12
N TRP A 197 -6.91 12.56 12.53
CA TRP A 197 -8.32 12.35 12.87
C TRP A 197 -9.08 11.55 11.84
N GLY A 198 -8.63 11.54 10.61
CA GLY A 198 -9.25 10.80 9.53
C GLY A 198 -8.37 10.74 8.31
N VAL A 199 -8.58 9.70 7.52
CA VAL A 199 -7.75 9.38 6.36
C VAL A 199 -8.62 9.05 5.17
N ASP A 200 -8.38 9.70 4.04
CA ASP A 200 -8.98 9.38 2.75
C ASP A 200 -7.91 8.95 1.76
N GLY A 201 -7.70 7.66 1.65
CA GLY A 201 -6.80 7.02 0.68
C GLY A 201 -7.53 6.43 -0.53
N ARG A 202 -8.81 6.78 -0.77
CA ARG A 202 -9.59 6.17 -1.86
C ARG A 202 -9.01 6.42 -3.24
N GLN A 203 -8.32 7.53 -3.45
CA GLN A 203 -7.65 7.85 -4.72
C GLN A 203 -6.23 7.30 -4.80
N SER A 204 -5.57 7.05 -3.66
CA SER A 204 -4.23 6.44 -3.64
C SER A 204 -4.28 4.95 -3.99
N THR A 205 -3.11 4.32 -4.12
CA THR A 205 -2.99 2.86 -4.33
C THR A 205 -3.56 2.04 -3.19
N GLN A 206 -3.63 2.58 -1.97
CA GLN A 206 -4.19 1.88 -0.80
C GLN A 206 -5.71 1.69 -0.87
N LYS A 207 -6.44 2.63 -1.48
CA LYS A 207 -7.91 2.58 -1.67
C LYS A 207 -8.73 2.47 -0.37
N VAL A 208 -8.16 2.89 0.78
CA VAL A 208 -8.77 2.75 2.12
C VAL A 208 -9.28 4.07 2.67
N ILE A 209 -10.19 3.95 3.64
CA ILE A 209 -10.57 5.03 4.57
C ILE A 209 -10.13 4.56 5.95
N ALA A 210 -9.56 5.46 6.75
CA ALA A 210 -9.37 5.21 8.16
C ALA A 210 -10.02 6.31 9.01
N THR A 211 -10.62 5.87 10.09
CA THR A 211 -11.31 6.75 11.04
C THR A 211 -10.71 6.54 12.42
N ARG A 212 -10.36 7.64 13.09
CA ARG A 212 -9.91 7.59 14.48
C ARG A 212 -11.07 7.18 15.39
N LEU A 213 -10.78 6.27 16.31
CA LEU A 213 -11.67 5.82 17.36
C LEU A 213 -11.24 6.39 18.70
N ALA A 214 -12.16 6.48 19.65
CA ALA A 214 -11.83 6.83 21.03
C ALA A 214 -10.93 5.76 21.69
N SER A 215 -11.23 4.48 21.38
CA SER A 215 -10.44 3.32 21.80
C SER A 215 -10.80 2.12 20.94
N VAL A 216 -9.99 1.07 20.98
CA VAL A 216 -10.28 -0.24 20.40
C VAL A 216 -9.85 -1.35 21.35
N ASP A 217 -10.74 -2.31 21.56
CA ASP A 217 -10.41 -3.58 22.22
C ASP A 217 -9.94 -4.58 21.17
N LEU A 218 -8.62 -4.67 20.99
CA LEU A 218 -8.02 -5.58 20.03
C LEU A 218 -8.23 -7.06 20.40
N ALA A 219 -8.39 -7.40 21.68
CA ALA A 219 -8.65 -8.77 22.12
C ALA A 219 -10.06 -9.21 21.70
N ALA A 220 -11.07 -8.38 21.96
CA ALA A 220 -12.44 -8.62 21.50
C ALA A 220 -12.54 -8.64 19.97
N ALA A 221 -11.83 -7.74 19.29
CA ALA A 221 -11.75 -7.72 17.83
C ALA A 221 -11.07 -8.98 17.29
N GLN A 222 -10.00 -9.44 17.93
CA GLN A 222 -9.33 -10.69 17.58
C GLN A 222 -10.28 -11.88 17.70
N ALA A 223 -11.03 -12.00 18.80
CA ALA A 223 -12.03 -13.04 18.97
C ALA A 223 -13.12 -13.01 17.87
N THR A 224 -13.55 -11.79 17.49
CA THR A 224 -14.56 -11.57 16.44
C THR A 224 -14.08 -11.98 15.05
N PHE A 225 -12.81 -11.71 14.73
CA PHE A 225 -12.26 -11.85 13.38
C PHE A 225 -11.34 -13.06 13.20
N ALA A 226 -10.99 -13.81 14.26
CA ALA A 226 -9.99 -14.89 14.23
C ALA A 226 -10.17 -15.86 13.04
N ASN A 227 -11.42 -16.23 12.74
CA ASN A 227 -11.77 -17.15 11.65
C ASN A 227 -12.38 -16.44 10.43
N ARG A 228 -12.16 -15.15 10.27
CA ARG A 228 -12.73 -14.31 9.21
C ARG A 228 -11.66 -13.49 8.47
N PRO A 229 -10.59 -14.11 7.95
CA PRO A 229 -9.66 -13.40 7.09
C PRO A 229 -10.37 -12.96 5.79
N LEU A 230 -9.92 -11.89 5.19
CA LEU A 230 -10.45 -11.42 3.90
C LEU A 230 -9.75 -12.06 2.70
N GLY A 231 -8.72 -12.85 2.95
CA GLY A 231 -7.84 -13.39 1.94
C GLY A 231 -6.97 -12.30 1.29
N THR A 232 -6.29 -12.66 0.23
CA THR A 232 -5.57 -11.67 -0.60
C THR A 232 -6.58 -10.72 -1.22
N LEU A 233 -6.42 -9.40 -0.97
CA LEU A 233 -7.41 -8.39 -1.38
C LEU A 233 -7.56 -8.30 -2.90
N SER A 234 -6.47 -8.50 -3.62
CA SER A 234 -6.41 -8.53 -5.09
C SER A 234 -5.49 -9.65 -5.52
N PRO A 235 -5.97 -10.92 -5.50
CA PRO A 235 -5.14 -12.06 -5.87
C PRO A 235 -4.67 -11.97 -7.30
N LEU A 236 -3.46 -12.44 -7.56
CA LEU A 236 -2.94 -12.64 -8.91
C LEU A 236 -3.69 -13.80 -9.55
N ASP A 237 -4.00 -13.66 -10.83
CA ASP A 237 -4.62 -14.67 -11.69
C ASP A 237 -3.97 -14.68 -13.06
N SER A 238 -4.16 -15.75 -13.79
CA SER A 238 -3.65 -15.90 -15.15
C SER A 238 -4.65 -16.60 -16.04
N LEU A 239 -4.69 -16.18 -17.29
CA LEU A 239 -5.45 -16.79 -18.37
C LEU A 239 -4.48 -17.24 -19.45
N HIS A 240 -4.61 -18.49 -19.90
CA HIS A 240 -3.86 -19.04 -21.03
C HIS A 240 -4.84 -19.67 -22.03
N VAL A 241 -4.81 -19.18 -23.26
CA VAL A 241 -5.66 -19.72 -24.34
C VAL A 241 -4.83 -19.93 -25.62
N THR A 242 -5.19 -20.93 -26.38
CA THR A 242 -4.64 -21.15 -27.73
C THR A 242 -5.77 -21.01 -28.76
N ILE A 243 -5.63 -20.10 -29.70
CA ILE A 243 -6.64 -19.77 -30.70
C ILE A 243 -5.94 -19.74 -32.06
N ALA A 244 -6.40 -20.58 -33.01
CA ALA A 244 -5.81 -20.71 -34.33
C ALA A 244 -4.27 -20.94 -34.29
N GLY A 245 -3.78 -21.65 -33.26
CA GLY A 245 -2.35 -21.91 -33.01
C GLY A 245 -1.60 -20.77 -32.33
N ALA A 246 -2.17 -19.57 -32.15
CA ALA A 246 -1.58 -18.51 -31.35
C ALA A 246 -1.86 -18.73 -29.85
N THR A 247 -0.83 -18.70 -29.05
CA THR A 247 -0.97 -18.71 -27.59
C THR A 247 -1.06 -17.29 -27.06
N ILE A 248 -2.08 -17.01 -26.24
CA ILE A 248 -2.28 -15.74 -25.54
C ILE A 248 -2.26 -16.03 -24.06
N ALA A 249 -1.38 -15.36 -23.34
CA ALA A 249 -1.29 -15.39 -21.87
C ALA A 249 -1.60 -14.00 -21.32
N ILE A 250 -2.44 -13.94 -20.28
CA ILE A 250 -2.75 -12.70 -19.58
C ILE A 250 -2.56 -12.94 -18.09
N GLU A 251 -1.75 -12.10 -17.44
CA GLU A 251 -1.47 -12.14 -16.00
C GLU A 251 -1.96 -10.83 -15.39
N TYR A 252 -2.80 -10.90 -14.36
CA TYR A 252 -3.44 -9.72 -13.78
C TYR A 252 -3.86 -9.93 -12.34
N SER A 253 -4.02 -8.85 -11.57
CA SER A 253 -4.60 -8.94 -10.23
C SER A 253 -6.09 -8.66 -10.27
N ARG A 254 -6.87 -9.39 -9.46
CA ARG A 254 -8.34 -9.37 -9.41
C ARG A 254 -8.87 -8.63 -8.19
N PRO A 255 -8.98 -7.30 -8.22
CA PRO A 255 -9.62 -6.54 -7.14
C PRO A 255 -11.11 -6.86 -7.06
N ALA A 256 -11.67 -6.79 -5.83
CA ALA A 256 -13.10 -6.95 -5.59
C ALA A 256 -13.79 -5.61 -5.39
N MET A 257 -15.08 -5.50 -5.73
CA MET A 257 -15.90 -4.30 -5.52
C MET A 257 -16.01 -3.91 -4.05
N ARG A 258 -16.30 -4.87 -3.20
CA ARG A 258 -16.54 -4.65 -1.77
C ARG A 258 -17.57 -3.55 -1.49
N GLY A 259 -18.63 -3.49 -2.32
CA GLY A 259 -19.70 -2.50 -2.23
C GLY A 259 -19.32 -1.09 -2.67
N ARG A 260 -18.16 -0.91 -3.35
CA ARG A 260 -17.76 0.40 -3.91
C ARG A 260 -18.29 0.56 -5.32
N THR A 261 -18.59 1.80 -5.72
CA THR A 261 -18.72 2.18 -7.13
C THR A 261 -17.33 2.14 -7.75
N ILE A 262 -17.19 1.41 -8.86
CA ILE A 262 -15.90 1.20 -9.51
C ILE A 262 -15.66 2.26 -10.57
N PHE A 263 -16.39 2.16 -11.70
CA PHE A 263 -16.17 3.06 -12.83
C PHE A 263 -16.84 4.42 -12.59
N GLY A 264 -16.06 5.47 -12.79
CA GLY A 264 -16.46 6.84 -12.43
C GLY A 264 -16.39 7.14 -10.93
N GLY A 265 -16.08 6.13 -10.11
CA GLY A 265 -15.81 6.26 -8.68
C GLY A 265 -14.34 6.53 -8.37
N ALA A 266 -13.99 6.50 -7.08
CA ALA A 266 -12.60 6.73 -6.65
C ALA A 266 -11.64 5.58 -7.00
N VAL A 267 -12.16 4.39 -7.32
CA VAL A 267 -11.32 3.22 -7.67
C VAL A 267 -10.79 3.34 -9.10
N VAL A 268 -11.68 3.65 -10.05
CA VAL A 268 -11.37 3.87 -11.46
C VAL A 268 -12.09 5.14 -11.91
N PRO A 269 -11.51 6.32 -11.72
CA PRO A 269 -12.09 7.58 -12.16
C PRO A 269 -12.24 7.61 -13.69
N TRP A 270 -13.26 8.35 -14.18
CA TRP A 270 -13.38 8.62 -15.61
C TRP A 270 -12.19 9.44 -16.12
N ASP A 271 -11.84 9.22 -17.39
CA ASP A 271 -10.80 9.94 -18.11
C ASP A 271 -9.39 9.81 -17.51
N HIS A 272 -9.17 8.74 -16.72
CA HIS A 272 -7.86 8.39 -16.16
C HIS A 272 -7.42 7.01 -16.63
N VAL A 273 -6.13 6.89 -17.00
CA VAL A 273 -5.55 5.61 -17.37
C VAL A 273 -5.53 4.70 -16.15
N TRP A 274 -6.08 3.49 -16.34
CA TRP A 274 -6.14 2.47 -15.30
C TRP A 274 -5.35 1.23 -15.72
N ARG A 275 -4.59 0.69 -14.76
CA ARG A 275 -3.75 -0.52 -14.92
C ARG A 275 -4.49 -1.81 -15.28
N THR A 276 -5.79 -1.75 -15.56
CA THR A 276 -6.66 -2.88 -15.90
C THR A 276 -6.56 -4.04 -14.90
N GLY A 277 -6.57 -3.69 -13.61
CA GLY A 277 -6.38 -4.61 -12.49
C GLY A 277 -6.02 -3.89 -11.20
N ALA A 278 -5.12 -4.48 -10.42
CA ALA A 278 -4.58 -3.91 -9.18
C ALA A 278 -3.10 -4.29 -9.01
N ASN A 279 -2.39 -3.59 -8.12
CA ASN A 279 -0.96 -3.77 -7.86
C ASN A 279 -0.13 -3.52 -9.13
N PHE A 280 0.39 -4.56 -9.76
CA PHE A 280 1.12 -4.48 -11.03
C PHE A 280 0.19 -4.21 -12.21
N ALA A 281 0.72 -3.62 -13.27
CA ALA A 281 0.01 -3.51 -14.54
C ALA A 281 -0.30 -4.90 -15.11
N THR A 282 -1.50 -5.08 -15.68
CA THR A 282 -1.88 -6.31 -16.36
C THR A 282 -0.92 -6.56 -17.52
N ARG A 283 -0.50 -7.81 -17.73
CA ARG A 283 0.41 -8.23 -18.81
C ARG A 283 -0.33 -9.11 -19.81
N LEU A 284 -0.06 -8.87 -21.09
CA LEU A 284 -0.51 -9.70 -22.18
C LEU A 284 0.72 -10.18 -22.98
N THR A 285 0.81 -11.47 -23.23
CA THR A 285 1.83 -12.05 -24.11
C THR A 285 1.14 -12.82 -25.21
N THR A 286 1.60 -12.63 -26.45
CA THR A 286 1.11 -13.38 -27.63
C THR A 286 2.27 -13.98 -28.39
N SER A 287 2.10 -15.24 -28.83
CA SER A 287 3.10 -15.97 -29.66
C SER A 287 3.09 -15.56 -31.13
N ASP A 288 2.03 -14.90 -31.57
CA ASP A 288 1.80 -14.53 -32.96
C ASP A 288 1.29 -13.10 -33.09
N ASP A 289 1.43 -12.52 -34.28
CA ASP A 289 0.85 -11.23 -34.58
C ASP A 289 -0.68 -11.30 -34.54
N LEU A 290 -1.29 -10.32 -33.84
CA LEU A 290 -2.75 -10.17 -33.76
C LEU A 290 -3.19 -8.90 -34.48
N VAL A 291 -4.43 -8.88 -34.99
CA VAL A 291 -5.09 -7.66 -35.43
C VAL A 291 -6.22 -7.37 -34.47
N MET A 292 -6.16 -6.20 -33.84
CA MET A 292 -7.11 -5.73 -32.81
C MET A 292 -7.51 -4.30 -33.12
N GLY A 293 -8.81 -4.02 -33.27
CA GLY A 293 -9.30 -2.67 -33.64
C GLY A 293 -8.67 -2.12 -34.94
N GLY A 294 -8.35 -2.96 -35.92
CA GLY A 294 -7.68 -2.58 -37.16
C GLY A 294 -6.16 -2.35 -37.04
N GLN A 295 -5.58 -2.47 -35.85
CA GLN A 295 -4.13 -2.29 -35.61
C GLN A 295 -3.45 -3.65 -35.50
N THR A 296 -2.26 -3.78 -36.08
CA THR A 296 -1.41 -4.96 -35.90
C THR A 296 -0.67 -4.88 -34.57
N ILE A 297 -0.85 -5.89 -33.75
CA ILE A 297 -0.14 -6.10 -32.49
C ILE A 297 0.89 -7.21 -32.74
N PRO A 298 2.18 -6.89 -32.85
CA PRO A 298 3.22 -7.88 -33.09
C PRO A 298 3.28 -8.94 -31.99
N LYS A 299 3.76 -10.11 -32.26
CA LYS A 299 4.09 -11.10 -31.23
C LYS A 299 5.04 -10.50 -30.20
N GLY A 300 4.77 -10.78 -28.90
CA GLY A 300 5.57 -10.21 -27.82
C GLY A 300 4.77 -10.08 -26.54
N SER A 301 5.34 -9.32 -25.59
CA SER A 301 4.74 -9.03 -24.30
C SER A 301 4.46 -7.54 -24.17
N TYR A 302 3.34 -7.22 -23.57
CA TYR A 302 2.82 -5.85 -23.41
C TYR A 302 2.21 -5.68 -22.02
N THR A 303 2.19 -4.47 -21.50
CA THR A 303 1.26 -4.13 -20.41
C THR A 303 -0.05 -3.61 -21.00
N VAL A 304 -1.12 -3.96 -20.30
CA VAL A 304 -2.51 -3.63 -20.69
C VAL A 304 -3.05 -2.55 -19.77
N TRP A 305 -3.48 -1.47 -20.38
CA TRP A 305 -4.11 -0.35 -19.70
C TRP A 305 -5.46 -0.05 -20.34
N THR A 306 -6.35 0.56 -19.59
CA THR A 306 -7.60 1.08 -20.15
C THR A 306 -7.76 2.54 -19.78
N LEU A 307 -8.44 3.28 -20.64
CA LEU A 307 -8.90 4.63 -20.41
C LEU A 307 -10.43 4.63 -20.46
N PRO A 308 -11.09 4.42 -19.32
CA PRO A 308 -12.52 4.45 -19.21
C PRO A 308 -13.04 5.89 -19.28
N ALA A 309 -14.06 6.14 -20.10
CA ALA A 309 -14.76 7.42 -20.16
C ALA A 309 -16.28 7.18 -20.38
N PRO A 310 -17.16 8.13 -19.98
CA PRO A 310 -18.61 7.98 -20.19
C PRO A 310 -18.99 7.81 -21.66
N ALA A 311 -18.22 8.43 -22.57
CA ALA A 311 -18.49 8.41 -24.02
C ALA A 311 -17.91 7.18 -24.73
N GLY A 312 -17.07 6.40 -24.08
CA GLY A 312 -16.41 5.21 -24.68
C GLY A 312 -15.07 4.90 -24.00
N TRP A 313 -14.63 3.66 -24.15
CA TRP A 313 -13.40 3.19 -23.51
C TRP A 313 -12.34 2.90 -24.55
N LYS A 314 -11.07 3.04 -24.16
CA LYS A 314 -9.93 2.59 -24.95
C LYS A 314 -9.15 1.53 -24.21
N LEU A 315 -8.74 0.50 -24.94
CA LEU A 315 -7.68 -0.43 -24.56
C LEU A 315 -6.35 0.15 -25.03
N ILE A 316 -5.36 0.12 -24.16
CA ILE A 316 -4.01 0.58 -24.46
C ILE A 316 -3.06 -0.60 -24.28
N LEU A 317 -2.32 -0.94 -25.31
CA LEU A 317 -1.20 -1.88 -25.25
C LEU A 317 0.10 -1.09 -25.24
N ASN A 318 0.89 -1.30 -24.19
CA ASN A 318 2.10 -0.51 -23.94
C ASN A 318 3.33 -1.43 -23.93
N ARG A 319 4.44 -0.98 -24.54
CA ARG A 319 5.68 -1.76 -24.65
C ARG A 319 6.50 -1.83 -23.37
N GLN A 320 6.24 -0.97 -22.40
CA GLN A 320 6.90 -0.99 -21.11
C GLN A 320 6.36 -2.17 -20.27
N THR A 321 7.15 -3.22 -20.13
CA THR A 321 6.75 -4.45 -19.43
C THR A 321 7.47 -4.67 -18.12
N LYS A 322 8.53 -3.89 -17.85
CA LYS A 322 9.38 -4.01 -16.68
C LYS A 322 9.47 -2.69 -15.94
N ALA A 323 9.57 -2.77 -14.62
CA ALA A 323 9.94 -1.62 -13.83
C ALA A 323 11.34 -1.12 -14.24
N PRO A 324 11.59 0.19 -14.26
CA PRO A 324 12.93 0.73 -14.36
C PRO A 324 13.66 0.41 -13.05
N CYS A 325 14.34 -0.73 -13.00
CA CYS A 325 15.10 -1.11 -11.82
C CYS A 325 16.47 -1.68 -12.21
N GLU A 326 17.46 -1.46 -11.36
CA GLU A 326 18.77 -2.07 -11.51
C GLU A 326 18.72 -3.56 -11.21
N ALA A 327 19.55 -4.35 -11.89
CA ALA A 327 19.48 -5.81 -11.92
C ALA A 327 19.44 -6.51 -10.54
N ALA A 328 20.10 -5.93 -9.53
CA ALA A 328 20.12 -6.50 -8.17
C ALA A 328 18.79 -6.32 -7.40
N ALA A 329 18.05 -5.23 -7.68
CA ALA A 329 16.75 -4.96 -7.06
C ALA A 329 15.63 -5.80 -7.68
N CYS A 330 15.81 -6.29 -8.91
CA CYS A 330 14.86 -7.11 -9.67
C CYS A 330 15.00 -8.63 -9.47
N ALA A 331 15.78 -9.09 -8.51
CA ALA A 331 16.08 -10.51 -8.30
C ALA A 331 14.86 -11.41 -8.00
N LEU A 332 13.72 -10.83 -7.60
CA LEU A 332 12.46 -11.57 -7.44
C LEU A 332 11.64 -11.46 -8.74
N PRO A 333 11.07 -12.56 -9.26
CA PRO A 333 10.30 -12.58 -10.51
C PRO A 333 9.18 -11.52 -10.58
N THR A 334 8.51 -11.25 -9.45
CA THR A 334 7.44 -10.25 -9.34
C THR A 334 7.92 -8.80 -9.24
N ARG A 335 9.18 -8.55 -8.83
CA ARG A 335 9.75 -7.20 -8.77
C ARG A 335 10.12 -6.63 -10.15
N ALA A 336 10.27 -7.49 -11.15
CA ALA A 336 10.50 -7.07 -12.53
C ALA A 336 9.22 -6.61 -13.24
N TRP A 337 8.04 -6.71 -12.59
CA TRP A 337 6.79 -6.30 -13.20
C TRP A 337 6.57 -4.81 -12.98
N LEU A 338 6.03 -4.15 -14.01
CA LEU A 338 5.71 -2.74 -13.95
C LEU A 338 4.64 -2.49 -12.89
N TRP A 339 4.93 -1.59 -11.96
CA TRP A 339 3.92 -1.18 -10.99
C TRP A 339 2.80 -0.38 -11.66
N GLY A 340 1.61 -0.49 -11.17
CA GLY A 340 0.43 0.04 -11.85
C GLY A 340 0.24 1.55 -11.75
N THR A 341 1.21 2.31 -11.25
CA THR A 341 1.27 3.78 -11.33
C THR A 341 2.31 4.26 -12.35
N ASP A 342 3.15 3.36 -12.88
CA ASP A 342 4.32 3.70 -13.69
C ASP A 342 4.01 3.70 -15.19
N TYR A 343 2.81 4.12 -15.56
CA TYR A 343 2.40 4.22 -16.95
C TYR A 343 3.17 5.31 -17.69
N ALA A 344 3.76 4.95 -18.82
CA ALA A 344 4.46 5.87 -19.73
C ALA A 344 3.76 5.90 -21.09
N ALA A 345 3.09 6.99 -21.41
CA ALA A 345 2.34 7.16 -22.65
C ALA A 345 3.21 7.05 -23.92
N ASP A 346 4.49 7.43 -23.85
CA ASP A 346 5.46 7.37 -24.94
C ASP A 346 5.79 5.93 -25.35
N SER A 347 5.46 4.95 -24.51
CA SER A 347 5.64 3.53 -24.77
C SER A 347 4.39 2.85 -25.34
N ASP A 348 3.32 3.57 -25.64
CA ASP A 348 2.11 3.01 -26.24
C ASP A 348 2.41 2.43 -27.62
N LEU A 349 1.98 1.17 -27.81
CA LEU A 349 1.96 0.53 -29.11
C LEU A 349 0.67 0.82 -29.84
N ALA A 350 -0.45 0.70 -29.14
CA ALA A 350 -1.78 0.79 -29.74
C ALA A 350 -2.77 1.35 -28.72
N ARG A 351 -3.72 2.16 -29.22
CA ARG A 351 -4.94 2.58 -28.51
C ARG A 351 -6.13 2.24 -29.38
N VAL A 352 -6.98 1.33 -28.93
CA VAL A 352 -8.12 0.82 -29.68
C VAL A 352 -9.41 0.95 -28.89
N ASP A 353 -10.53 1.17 -29.59
CA ASP A 353 -11.82 1.34 -28.93
C ASP A 353 -12.35 0.02 -28.40
N LEU A 354 -12.92 0.07 -27.20
CA LEU A 354 -13.65 -1.04 -26.59
C LEU A 354 -15.15 -0.83 -26.77
N LYS A 355 -15.87 -1.90 -27.12
CA LYS A 355 -17.32 -1.96 -26.98
C LYS A 355 -17.65 -2.11 -25.50
N VAL A 356 -18.50 -1.23 -24.99
CA VAL A 356 -18.93 -1.26 -23.58
C VAL A 356 -20.40 -1.63 -23.51
N GLU A 357 -20.74 -2.62 -22.69
CA GLU A 357 -22.10 -3.14 -22.53
C GLU A 357 -22.40 -3.37 -21.03
N PRO A 358 -23.67 -3.21 -20.60
CA PRO A 358 -24.07 -3.56 -19.27
C PRO A 358 -24.10 -5.08 -19.09
N LEU A 359 -23.66 -5.57 -17.93
CA LEU A 359 -23.83 -6.95 -17.51
C LEU A 359 -25.20 -7.15 -16.84
N PRO A 360 -25.85 -8.30 -17.02
CA PRO A 360 -27.16 -8.59 -16.40
C PRO A 360 -27.07 -8.77 -14.88
N ARG A 361 -25.87 -9.06 -14.36
CA ARG A 361 -25.57 -9.21 -12.93
C ARG A 361 -24.20 -8.63 -12.64
N PRO A 362 -24.00 -8.02 -11.46
CA PRO A 362 -22.70 -7.51 -11.06
C PRO A 362 -21.65 -8.61 -10.94
N VAL A 363 -20.46 -8.33 -11.45
CA VAL A 363 -19.25 -9.15 -11.29
C VAL A 363 -18.45 -8.57 -10.11
N GLU A 364 -18.40 -9.27 -8.99
CA GLU A 364 -17.76 -8.80 -7.76
C GLU A 364 -16.24 -8.61 -7.89
N ARG A 365 -15.56 -9.53 -8.59
CA ARG A 365 -14.12 -9.47 -8.82
C ARG A 365 -13.83 -9.16 -10.27
N PHE A 366 -12.91 -8.20 -10.51
CA PHE A 366 -12.43 -7.93 -11.86
C PHE A 366 -12.01 -9.23 -12.55
N THR A 367 -12.51 -9.47 -13.74
CA THR A 367 -12.30 -10.70 -14.51
C THR A 367 -11.92 -10.35 -15.93
N ILE A 368 -10.86 -10.98 -16.42
CA ILE A 368 -10.48 -10.97 -17.83
C ILE A 368 -10.81 -12.34 -18.41
N ALA A 369 -11.47 -12.34 -19.58
CA ALA A 369 -11.79 -13.55 -20.32
C ALA A 369 -11.43 -13.37 -21.79
N VAL A 370 -11.16 -14.49 -22.46
CA VAL A 370 -11.01 -14.54 -23.92
C VAL A 370 -11.96 -15.62 -24.44
N GLU A 371 -12.91 -15.20 -25.24
CA GLU A 371 -13.86 -16.10 -25.90
C GLU A 371 -13.37 -16.40 -27.31
N PRO A 372 -13.06 -17.68 -27.66
CA PRO A 372 -12.64 -18.05 -29.00
C PRO A 372 -13.73 -17.77 -30.05
N ARG A 373 -13.33 -17.20 -31.20
CA ARG A 373 -14.26 -16.90 -32.29
C ARG A 373 -13.56 -17.00 -33.65
N GLY A 374 -13.84 -18.05 -34.42
CA GLY A 374 -13.20 -18.28 -35.73
C GLY A 374 -11.68 -18.40 -35.60
N ASN A 375 -10.93 -17.61 -36.37
CA ASN A 375 -9.46 -17.52 -36.31
C ASN A 375 -8.93 -16.52 -35.28
N GLY A 376 -9.77 -16.06 -34.35
CA GLY A 376 -9.44 -15.12 -33.32
C GLY A 376 -10.31 -15.32 -32.08
N GLY A 377 -10.57 -14.24 -31.36
CA GLY A 377 -11.37 -14.26 -30.16
C GLY A 377 -11.90 -12.89 -29.79
N VAL A 378 -12.60 -12.82 -28.68
CA VAL A 378 -13.07 -11.59 -28.06
C VAL A 378 -12.41 -11.49 -26.67
N LEU A 379 -11.57 -10.49 -26.49
CA LEU A 379 -11.07 -10.11 -25.16
C LEU A 379 -12.17 -9.38 -24.42
N GLN A 380 -12.48 -9.81 -23.21
CA GLN A 380 -13.53 -9.26 -22.35
C GLN A 380 -12.94 -8.86 -21.01
N LEU A 381 -13.31 -7.67 -20.54
CA LEU A 381 -12.97 -7.11 -19.24
C LEU A 381 -14.28 -6.88 -18.48
N GLU A 382 -14.48 -7.58 -17.37
CA GLU A 382 -15.74 -7.55 -16.63
C GLU A 382 -15.52 -7.14 -15.18
N TRP A 383 -16.26 -6.14 -14.75
CA TRP A 383 -16.29 -5.74 -13.35
C TRP A 383 -17.55 -4.91 -13.08
N GLU A 384 -18.06 -4.98 -11.84
CA GLU A 384 -19.32 -4.29 -11.52
C GLU A 384 -20.44 -4.74 -12.49
N THR A 385 -21.16 -3.84 -13.08
CA THR A 385 -22.20 -4.10 -14.09
C THR A 385 -21.71 -3.80 -15.51
N THR A 386 -20.39 -3.81 -15.74
CA THR A 386 -19.79 -3.38 -17.01
C THR A 386 -18.96 -4.49 -17.63
N ARG A 387 -19.20 -4.74 -18.93
CA ARG A 387 -18.32 -5.49 -19.81
C ARG A 387 -17.74 -4.54 -20.85
N ALA A 388 -16.42 -4.48 -20.93
CA ALA A 388 -15.70 -3.85 -22.03
C ALA A 388 -15.03 -4.92 -22.88
N SER A 389 -15.18 -4.90 -24.20
CA SER A 389 -14.74 -5.99 -25.05
C SER A 389 -14.18 -5.51 -26.39
N ILE A 390 -13.30 -6.34 -26.98
CA ILE A 390 -12.74 -6.11 -28.30
C ILE A 390 -12.48 -7.44 -29.02
N PRO A 391 -12.92 -7.60 -30.26
CA PRO A 391 -12.53 -8.74 -31.06
C PRO A 391 -11.09 -8.58 -31.56
N PHE A 392 -10.42 -9.72 -31.72
CA PHE A 392 -9.12 -9.83 -32.38
C PHE A 392 -9.06 -11.06 -33.26
N VAL A 393 -8.17 -11.04 -34.24
CA VAL A 393 -7.87 -12.19 -35.08
C VAL A 393 -6.36 -12.39 -35.13
N LYS A 394 -5.93 -13.63 -35.36
CA LYS A 394 -4.55 -13.93 -35.71
C LYS A 394 -4.28 -13.39 -37.12
N LYS A 395 -3.16 -12.72 -37.29
CA LYS A 395 -2.74 -12.17 -38.58
C LYS A 395 -2.20 -13.25 -39.47
#